data_83b381a92a6ae2bef0435a1bdd315671
#
_entry.id   83b381a92a6ae2bef0435a1bdd315671
#
_cell.length_a   1.000
_cell.length_b   1.000
_cell.length_c   1.000
_cell.angle_alpha   90.00
_cell.angle_beta   90.00
_cell.angle_gamma   90.00
#
_symmetry.space_group_name_H-M   'P 1'
#
loop_
_entity.id
_entity.type
_entity.pdbx_description
1 polymer ?
#
loop_
_entity_poly.entity_id
_entity_poly.type
_entity_poly.pdbx_seq_one_letter_code
_entity_poly.pdbx_strand_id
1 'polypeptide(L)'
;LTLTDEGAKTFAEVTSANVGKALPIVYDDEVISYPTVQQAITGGTAQISGMANYEEAESLASQIRIGSLSLKLEEMRSEVVGAQLGEEAISSSLKAAAIGLVIVMIFMIVQYLVPGVVAAFALAIYTTLVIATLYLFEITLTLPGIAGIILSIGMAVDANVIIFARIREEIADGKSVATAIETGFARARSAILDGNITTLIAAAVLGLRGSGTVKGFASTLAIGIILSMFTCMVVTKVLMHAVYAIGVRAVSYTHLRAHETRSNL
;
A
#
# COMPACT_ATOMS: atom_id res chain seq x y z
N LEU A 1 -12.73 -17.06 -39.54
CA LEU A 1 -11.45 -17.71 -39.38
C LEU A 1 -10.73 -17.74 -40.72
N THR A 2 -9.57 -17.13 -40.83
CA THR A 2 -8.74 -17.14 -42.04
C THR A 2 -7.48 -17.94 -41.78
N LEU A 3 -7.18 -18.91 -42.58
CA LEU A 3 -6.06 -19.81 -42.48
C LEU A 3 -4.86 -19.33 -43.30
N THR A 4 -3.66 -19.72 -42.94
CA THR A 4 -2.46 -19.58 -43.76
C THR A 4 -2.57 -20.46 -45.01
N ASP A 5 -1.76 -20.20 -46.05
CA ASP A 5 -1.79 -21.00 -47.29
C ASP A 5 -1.53 -22.48 -47.08
N GLU A 6 -0.64 -22.81 -46.12
CA GLU A 6 -0.34 -24.19 -45.73
C GLU A 6 -1.51 -24.80 -44.94
N GLY A 7 -2.02 -24.05 -43.95
CA GLY A 7 -3.18 -24.44 -43.16
C GLY A 7 -4.44 -24.65 -44.00
N ALA A 8 -4.65 -23.84 -45.03
CA ALA A 8 -5.80 -23.97 -45.95
C ALA A 8 -5.78 -25.29 -46.72
N LYS A 9 -4.60 -25.75 -47.16
CA LYS A 9 -4.47 -27.06 -47.86
C LYS A 9 -4.78 -28.23 -46.92
N THR A 10 -4.17 -28.24 -45.74
CA THR A 10 -4.42 -29.28 -44.75
C THR A 10 -5.87 -29.29 -44.28
N PHE A 11 -6.46 -28.10 -44.10
CA PHE A 11 -7.83 -27.95 -43.66
C PHE A 11 -8.83 -28.40 -44.77
N ALA A 12 -8.51 -28.17 -46.04
CA ALA A 12 -9.29 -28.66 -47.16
C ALA A 12 -9.32 -30.20 -47.24
N GLU A 13 -8.18 -30.85 -47.01
CA GLU A 13 -8.09 -32.32 -46.94
C GLU A 13 -8.90 -32.90 -45.78
N VAL A 14 -8.71 -32.33 -44.58
CA VAL A 14 -9.40 -32.79 -43.37
C VAL A 14 -10.91 -32.58 -43.46
N THR A 15 -11.36 -31.41 -43.93
CA THR A 15 -12.79 -31.13 -44.05
C THR A 15 -13.46 -31.96 -45.17
N SER A 16 -12.75 -32.22 -46.28
CA SER A 16 -13.26 -33.09 -47.36
C SER A 16 -13.48 -34.53 -46.89
N ALA A 17 -12.57 -35.05 -46.03
CA ALA A 17 -12.65 -36.41 -45.50
C ALA A 17 -13.69 -36.56 -44.36
N ASN A 18 -14.13 -35.46 -43.75
CA ASN A 18 -14.98 -35.47 -42.55
C ASN A 18 -16.31 -34.69 -42.74
N VAL A 19 -16.81 -34.52 -43.94
CA VAL A 19 -18.11 -33.91 -44.18
C VAL A 19 -19.21 -34.68 -43.44
N GLY A 20 -20.05 -33.97 -42.69
CA GLY A 20 -21.11 -34.51 -41.84
C GLY A 20 -20.65 -34.98 -40.46
N LYS A 21 -19.35 -34.90 -40.15
CA LYS A 21 -18.81 -35.28 -38.83
C LYS A 21 -18.43 -34.02 -38.04
N ALA A 22 -18.41 -34.18 -36.71
CA ALA A 22 -17.88 -33.14 -35.80
C ALA A 22 -16.35 -33.07 -35.90
N LEU A 23 -15.81 -31.85 -36.00
CA LEU A 23 -14.39 -31.56 -36.04
C LEU A 23 -14.03 -30.76 -34.77
N PRO A 24 -13.46 -31.41 -33.73
CA PRO A 24 -13.15 -30.70 -32.49
C PRO A 24 -12.06 -29.66 -32.70
N ILE A 25 -12.22 -28.52 -32.06
CA ILE A 25 -11.21 -27.49 -31.92
C ILE A 25 -10.60 -27.68 -30.53
N VAL A 26 -9.29 -27.93 -30.48
CA VAL A 26 -8.55 -28.21 -29.26
C VAL A 26 -7.58 -27.05 -29.00
N TYR A 27 -7.59 -26.57 -27.79
CA TYR A 27 -6.66 -25.55 -27.29
C TYR A 27 -6.18 -25.97 -25.90
N ASP A 28 -4.86 -26.04 -25.71
CA ASP A 28 -4.21 -26.43 -24.45
C ASP A 28 -4.71 -27.79 -23.90
N ASP A 29 -4.78 -28.80 -24.82
CA ASP A 29 -5.29 -30.15 -24.55
C ASP A 29 -6.79 -30.23 -24.13
N GLU A 30 -7.51 -29.10 -24.17
CA GLU A 30 -8.95 -29.04 -23.91
C GLU A 30 -9.75 -28.80 -25.19
N VAL A 31 -10.89 -29.50 -25.35
CA VAL A 31 -11.79 -29.27 -26.45
C VAL A 31 -12.66 -28.05 -26.20
N ILE A 32 -12.38 -26.96 -26.90
CA ILE A 32 -13.12 -25.69 -26.73
C ILE A 32 -14.41 -25.61 -27.60
N SER A 33 -14.49 -26.37 -28.71
CA SER A 33 -15.67 -26.44 -29.55
C SER A 33 -15.63 -27.68 -30.46
N TYR A 34 -16.78 -28.15 -30.92
CA TYR A 34 -16.87 -29.31 -31.82
C TYR A 34 -17.91 -29.10 -32.94
N PRO A 35 -17.66 -28.11 -33.81
CA PRO A 35 -18.59 -27.83 -34.92
C PRO A 35 -18.65 -29.01 -35.93
N THR A 36 -19.82 -29.19 -36.57
CA THR A 36 -20.00 -30.16 -37.62
C THR A 36 -19.59 -29.58 -38.98
N VAL A 37 -18.77 -30.32 -39.70
CA VAL A 37 -18.34 -29.94 -41.06
C VAL A 37 -19.52 -30.10 -42.03
N GLN A 38 -20.05 -28.98 -42.55
CA GLN A 38 -21.19 -29.00 -43.45
C GLN A 38 -20.78 -29.26 -44.90
N GLN A 39 -19.62 -28.77 -45.31
CA GLN A 39 -19.04 -28.96 -46.64
C GLN A 39 -17.52 -28.85 -46.60
N ALA A 40 -16.86 -29.35 -47.65
CA ALA A 40 -15.42 -29.20 -47.79
C ALA A 40 -15.04 -27.71 -47.93
N ILE A 41 -14.03 -27.27 -47.13
CA ILE A 41 -13.62 -25.86 -47.09
C ILE A 41 -12.27 -25.75 -47.81
N THR A 42 -12.30 -25.35 -49.07
CA THR A 42 -11.10 -25.26 -49.94
C THR A 42 -10.57 -23.84 -50.10
N GLY A 43 -11.33 -22.83 -49.66
CA GLY A 43 -11.01 -21.40 -49.86
C GLY A 43 -10.17 -20.76 -48.78
N GLY A 44 -9.67 -21.51 -47.80
CA GLY A 44 -8.82 -20.99 -46.69
C GLY A 44 -9.57 -20.08 -45.70
N THR A 45 -10.90 -19.92 -45.86
CA THR A 45 -11.73 -19.17 -44.91
C THR A 45 -12.85 -20.08 -44.42
N ALA A 46 -13.01 -20.17 -43.11
CA ALA A 46 -14.03 -20.95 -42.44
C ALA A 46 -14.91 -20.06 -41.56
N GLN A 47 -16.20 -20.42 -41.47
CA GLN A 47 -17.15 -19.78 -40.58
C GLN A 47 -17.70 -20.83 -39.61
N ILE A 48 -17.66 -20.54 -38.33
CA ILE A 48 -18.29 -21.35 -37.29
C ILE A 48 -19.63 -20.68 -36.95
N SER A 49 -20.72 -21.43 -37.04
CA SER A 49 -22.06 -20.94 -36.74
C SER A 49 -22.76 -21.84 -35.73
N GLY A 50 -23.89 -21.37 -35.17
CA GLY A 50 -24.67 -22.11 -34.18
C GLY A 50 -24.36 -21.76 -32.72
N MET A 51 -23.67 -20.63 -32.46
CA MET A 51 -23.48 -20.10 -31.11
C MET A 51 -24.81 -19.59 -30.54
N ALA A 52 -25.03 -19.78 -29.25
CA ALA A 52 -26.26 -19.38 -28.61
C ALA A 52 -26.40 -17.86 -28.47
N ASN A 53 -25.27 -17.14 -28.29
CA ASN A 53 -25.25 -15.69 -28.13
C ASN A 53 -23.93 -15.08 -28.63
N TYR A 54 -23.86 -13.73 -28.62
CA TYR A 54 -22.67 -12.98 -29.02
C TYR A 54 -21.45 -13.23 -28.10
N GLU A 55 -21.67 -13.36 -26.79
CA GLU A 55 -20.59 -13.58 -25.82
C GLU A 55 -19.88 -14.91 -26.07
N GLU A 56 -20.63 -15.97 -26.39
CA GLU A 56 -20.07 -17.28 -26.71
C GLU A 56 -19.23 -17.23 -28.01
N ALA A 57 -19.72 -16.54 -29.01
CA ALA A 57 -19.00 -16.35 -30.28
C ALA A 57 -17.72 -15.53 -30.09
N GLU A 58 -17.75 -14.46 -29.29
CA GLU A 58 -16.61 -13.62 -29.00
C GLU A 58 -15.56 -14.37 -28.14
N SER A 59 -16.01 -15.16 -27.16
CA SER A 59 -15.15 -16.01 -26.36
C SER A 59 -14.40 -17.02 -27.23
N LEU A 60 -15.09 -17.76 -28.09
CA LEU A 60 -14.47 -18.73 -29.00
C LEU A 60 -13.50 -18.05 -29.98
N ALA A 61 -13.88 -16.91 -30.54
CA ALA A 61 -13.01 -16.15 -31.44
C ALA A 61 -11.75 -15.65 -30.73
N SER A 62 -11.86 -15.25 -29.46
CA SER A 62 -10.74 -14.83 -28.63
C SER A 62 -9.80 -16.00 -28.35
N GLN A 63 -10.31 -17.16 -27.95
CA GLN A 63 -9.51 -18.36 -27.69
C GLN A 63 -8.75 -18.83 -28.98
N ILE A 64 -9.39 -18.83 -30.14
CA ILE A 64 -8.74 -19.16 -31.42
C ILE A 64 -7.65 -18.12 -31.74
N ARG A 65 -7.91 -16.83 -31.51
CA ARG A 65 -6.93 -15.76 -31.74
C ARG A 65 -5.71 -15.91 -30.85
N ILE A 66 -5.90 -16.21 -29.56
CA ILE A 66 -4.81 -16.47 -28.60
C ILE A 66 -4.01 -17.70 -29.03
N GLY A 67 -4.68 -18.79 -29.41
CA GLY A 67 -4.04 -20.02 -29.89
C GLY A 67 -3.26 -19.85 -31.21
N SER A 68 -3.57 -18.83 -32.01
CA SER A 68 -2.82 -18.52 -33.23
C SER A 68 -1.52 -17.73 -33.02
N LEU A 69 -1.23 -17.30 -31.76
CA LEU A 69 0.01 -16.61 -31.46
C LEU A 69 1.20 -17.59 -31.52
N SER A 70 2.23 -17.19 -32.25
CA SER A 70 3.47 -17.98 -32.41
C SER A 70 4.37 -17.95 -31.16
N LEU A 71 3.96 -17.23 -30.10
CA LEU A 71 4.73 -17.05 -28.87
C LEU A 71 4.23 -18.02 -27.81
N LYS A 72 5.14 -18.78 -27.20
CA LYS A 72 4.86 -19.56 -26.00
C LYS A 72 4.73 -18.58 -24.83
N LEU A 73 3.54 -18.48 -24.26
CA LEU A 73 3.31 -17.69 -23.06
C LEU A 73 3.64 -18.57 -21.84
N GLU A 74 4.56 -18.10 -21.01
CA GLU A 74 4.80 -18.69 -19.68
C GLU A 74 4.17 -17.79 -18.62
N GLU A 75 3.31 -18.39 -17.83
CA GLU A 75 2.73 -17.70 -16.68
C GLU A 75 3.82 -17.41 -15.65
N MET A 76 4.25 -16.16 -15.55
CA MET A 76 5.28 -15.75 -14.59
C MET A 76 4.71 -15.58 -13.18
N ARG A 77 3.44 -15.24 -13.06
CA ARG A 77 2.76 -15.04 -11.78
C ARG A 77 1.25 -15.07 -11.96
N SER A 78 0.59 -15.91 -11.19
CA SER A 78 -0.85 -15.90 -10.99
C SER A 78 -1.15 -15.63 -9.53
N GLU A 79 -2.00 -14.66 -9.24
CA GLU A 79 -2.42 -14.33 -7.89
C GLU A 79 -3.95 -14.18 -7.90
N VAL A 80 -4.63 -15.21 -7.44
CA VAL A 80 -6.08 -15.20 -7.31
C VAL A 80 -6.45 -14.93 -5.86
N VAL A 81 -6.85 -13.70 -5.56
CA VAL A 81 -7.41 -13.35 -4.24
C VAL A 81 -8.93 -13.31 -4.38
N GLY A 82 -9.62 -14.23 -3.70
CA GLY A 82 -11.07 -14.19 -3.64
C GLY A 82 -11.55 -12.87 -3.02
N ALA A 83 -12.56 -12.24 -3.60
CA ALA A 83 -13.09 -10.96 -3.13
C ALA A 83 -13.46 -10.97 -1.63
N GLN A 84 -14.01 -12.07 -1.15
CA GLN A 84 -14.39 -12.25 0.25
C GLN A 84 -13.18 -12.30 1.21
N LEU A 85 -12.12 -13.02 0.83
CA LEU A 85 -10.88 -13.09 1.63
C LEU A 85 -10.17 -11.74 1.67
N GLY A 86 -10.22 -10.98 0.58
CA GLY A 86 -9.65 -9.64 0.51
C GLY A 86 -10.39 -8.66 1.43
N GLU A 87 -11.71 -8.68 1.44
CA GLU A 87 -12.54 -7.81 2.29
C GLU A 87 -12.34 -8.09 3.78
N GLU A 88 -12.33 -9.36 4.19
CA GLU A 88 -12.07 -9.76 5.58
C GLU A 88 -10.67 -9.34 6.06
N ALA A 89 -9.65 -9.52 5.24
CA ALA A 89 -8.28 -9.15 5.56
C ALA A 89 -8.13 -7.62 5.69
N ILE A 90 -8.73 -6.84 4.79
CA ILE A 90 -8.72 -5.37 4.86
C ILE A 90 -9.47 -4.89 6.11
N SER A 91 -10.67 -5.41 6.37
CA SER A 91 -11.47 -5.05 7.54
C SER A 91 -10.74 -5.36 8.85
N SER A 92 -10.14 -6.55 8.95
CA SER A 92 -9.35 -6.96 10.12
C SER A 92 -8.12 -6.08 10.32
N SER A 93 -7.38 -5.79 9.25
CA SER A 93 -6.20 -4.92 9.30
C SER A 93 -6.54 -3.49 9.69
N LEU A 94 -7.67 -2.96 9.20
CA LEU A 94 -8.12 -1.61 9.54
C LEU A 94 -8.56 -1.51 11.01
N LYS A 95 -9.25 -2.54 11.54
CA LYS A 95 -9.57 -2.63 12.97
C LYS A 95 -8.32 -2.69 13.83
N ALA A 96 -7.34 -3.51 13.44
CA ALA A 96 -6.05 -3.61 14.14
C ALA A 96 -5.31 -2.27 14.13
N ALA A 97 -5.27 -1.56 13.01
CA ALA A 97 -4.68 -0.24 12.88
C ALA A 97 -5.35 0.79 13.81
N ALA A 98 -6.68 0.81 13.84
CA ALA A 98 -7.44 1.71 14.71
C ALA A 98 -7.20 1.42 16.20
N ILE A 99 -7.19 0.16 16.60
CA ILE A 99 -6.87 -0.25 17.98
C ILE A 99 -5.43 0.14 18.33
N GLY A 100 -4.46 -0.15 17.46
CA GLY A 100 -3.06 0.22 17.65
C GLY A 100 -2.88 1.72 17.80
N LEU A 101 -3.53 2.53 16.95
CA LEU A 101 -3.51 3.98 17.02
C LEU A 101 -4.03 4.49 18.38
N VAL A 102 -5.15 3.97 18.87
CA VAL A 102 -5.74 4.36 20.17
C VAL A 102 -4.81 3.99 21.32
N ILE A 103 -4.23 2.79 21.32
CA ILE A 103 -3.29 2.35 22.35
C ILE A 103 -2.07 3.27 22.39
N VAL A 104 -1.51 3.62 21.23
CA VAL A 104 -0.36 4.52 21.11
C VAL A 104 -0.70 5.92 21.60
N MET A 105 -1.88 6.47 21.26
CA MET A 105 -2.31 7.78 21.76
C MET A 105 -2.46 7.78 23.30
N ILE A 106 -3.06 6.73 23.88
CA ILE A 106 -3.19 6.58 25.32
C ILE A 106 -1.81 6.51 25.97
N PHE A 107 -0.91 5.68 25.43
CA PHE A 107 0.46 5.57 25.93
C PHE A 107 1.18 6.92 25.95
N MET A 108 1.09 7.69 24.85
CA MET A 108 1.70 9.01 24.75
C MET A 108 1.14 10.00 25.77
N ILE A 109 -0.18 9.99 25.98
CA ILE A 109 -0.83 10.87 26.97
C ILE A 109 -0.38 10.50 28.39
N VAL A 110 -0.35 9.20 28.72
CA VAL A 110 0.06 8.74 30.07
C VAL A 110 1.52 9.03 30.34
N GLN A 111 2.40 8.80 29.35
CA GLN A 111 3.86 8.94 29.53
C GLN A 111 4.35 10.39 29.51
N TYR A 112 3.72 11.25 28.70
CA TYR A 112 4.18 12.61 28.43
C TYR A 112 3.20 13.71 28.88
N LEU A 113 2.03 13.34 29.42
CA LEU A 113 0.99 14.27 29.88
C LEU A 113 0.64 15.33 28.82
N VAL A 114 0.91 16.60 29.08
CA VAL A 114 0.56 17.72 28.17
C VAL A 114 1.24 17.58 26.80
N PRO A 115 2.55 17.37 26.66
CA PRO A 115 3.16 17.02 25.37
C PRO A 115 2.56 15.78 24.72
N GLY A 116 2.14 14.80 25.53
CA GLY A 116 1.46 13.60 25.02
C GLY A 116 0.12 13.88 24.36
N VAL A 117 -0.66 14.81 24.91
CA VAL A 117 -1.90 15.28 24.27
C VAL A 117 -1.60 15.96 22.92
N VAL A 118 -0.57 16.82 22.89
CA VAL A 118 -0.14 17.44 21.61
C VAL A 118 0.28 16.39 20.60
N ALA A 119 1.03 15.36 21.01
CA ALA A 119 1.42 14.26 20.13
C ALA A 119 0.20 13.47 19.63
N ALA A 120 -0.80 13.21 20.46
CA ALA A 120 -2.02 12.54 20.06
C ALA A 120 -2.80 13.34 18.99
N PHE A 121 -2.91 14.65 19.14
CA PHE A 121 -3.50 15.52 18.12
C PHE A 121 -2.65 15.54 16.83
N ALA A 122 -1.34 15.65 16.95
CA ALA A 122 -0.44 15.60 15.80
C ALA A 122 -0.56 14.27 15.05
N LEU A 123 -0.69 13.15 15.78
CA LEU A 123 -0.88 11.82 15.21
C LEU A 123 -2.24 11.68 14.50
N ALA A 124 -3.30 12.27 15.04
CA ALA A 124 -4.60 12.33 14.37
C ALA A 124 -4.53 13.12 13.07
N ILE A 125 -3.87 14.27 13.06
CA ILE A 125 -3.63 15.07 11.86
C ILE A 125 -2.78 14.30 10.86
N TYR A 126 -1.71 13.64 11.31
CA TYR A 126 -0.86 12.79 10.48
C TYR A 126 -1.69 11.69 9.78
N THR A 127 -2.48 10.95 10.54
CA THR A 127 -3.33 9.88 9.99
C THR A 127 -4.31 10.41 8.94
N THR A 128 -4.92 11.57 9.21
CA THR A 128 -5.80 12.24 8.26
C THR A 128 -5.05 12.63 6.99
N LEU A 129 -3.84 13.18 7.10
CA LEU A 129 -3.00 13.55 5.96
C LEU A 129 -2.59 12.33 5.13
N VAL A 130 -2.25 11.21 5.77
CA VAL A 130 -1.93 9.95 5.06
C VAL A 130 -3.14 9.50 4.24
N ILE A 131 -4.33 9.41 4.86
CA ILE A 131 -5.56 8.98 4.17
C ILE A 131 -5.89 9.95 3.02
N ALA A 132 -5.82 11.26 3.27
CA ALA A 132 -6.08 12.27 2.24
C ALA A 132 -5.09 12.17 1.07
N THR A 133 -3.81 11.91 1.35
CA THR A 133 -2.79 11.74 0.31
C THR A 133 -3.04 10.49 -0.52
N LEU A 134 -3.37 9.37 0.11
CA LEU A 134 -3.70 8.12 -0.61
C LEU A 134 -4.92 8.31 -1.52
N TYR A 135 -5.94 9.01 -1.03
CA TYR A 135 -7.14 9.32 -1.81
C TYR A 135 -6.84 10.27 -2.98
N LEU A 136 -6.08 11.34 -2.74
CA LEU A 136 -5.76 12.37 -3.75
C LEU A 136 -4.92 11.80 -4.91
N PHE A 137 -4.01 10.89 -4.62
CA PHE A 137 -3.13 10.26 -5.62
C PHE A 137 -3.68 8.93 -6.14
N GLU A 138 -4.91 8.55 -5.79
CA GLU A 138 -5.57 7.31 -6.21
C GLU A 138 -4.71 6.06 -5.99
N ILE A 139 -3.97 6.02 -4.89
CA ILE A 139 -3.04 4.93 -4.59
C ILE A 139 -3.81 3.68 -4.19
N THR A 140 -3.67 2.62 -4.98
CA THR A 140 -4.29 1.32 -4.69
C THR A 140 -3.74 0.74 -3.39
N LEU A 141 -4.62 0.55 -2.42
CA LEU A 141 -4.26 0.00 -1.12
C LEU A 141 -4.16 -1.53 -1.20
N THR A 142 -2.94 -2.05 -1.05
CA THR A 142 -2.66 -3.49 -0.95
C THR A 142 -2.55 -3.91 0.52
N LEU A 143 -2.70 -5.22 0.82
CA LEU A 143 -2.51 -5.72 2.19
C LEU A 143 -1.12 -5.33 2.77
N PRO A 144 0.00 -5.54 2.07
CA PRO A 144 1.28 -5.00 2.53
C PRO A 144 1.32 -3.48 2.61
N GLY A 145 0.56 -2.77 1.77
CA GLY A 145 0.44 -1.31 1.85
C GLY A 145 -0.20 -0.85 3.16
N ILE A 146 -1.21 -1.56 3.65
CA ILE A 146 -1.81 -1.29 4.97
C ILE A 146 -0.76 -1.51 6.07
N ALA A 147 0.03 -2.57 6.00
CA ALA A 147 1.13 -2.80 6.93
C ALA A 147 2.17 -1.67 6.92
N GLY A 148 2.48 -1.11 5.74
CA GLY A 148 3.34 0.06 5.59
C GLY A 148 2.79 1.30 6.30
N ILE A 149 1.49 1.54 6.21
CA ILE A 149 0.82 2.64 6.94
C ILE A 149 0.91 2.42 8.45
N ILE A 150 0.60 1.23 8.93
CA ILE A 150 0.66 0.91 10.38
C ILE A 150 2.09 1.11 10.90
N LEU A 151 3.09 0.66 10.17
CA LEU A 151 4.49 0.85 10.52
C LEU A 151 4.86 2.35 10.55
N SER A 152 4.40 3.13 9.58
CA SER A 152 4.69 4.55 9.52
C SER A 152 4.03 5.36 10.66
N ILE A 153 2.88 4.91 11.17
CA ILE A 153 2.26 5.46 12.39
C ILE A 153 3.19 5.29 13.60
N GLY A 154 3.79 4.11 13.77
CA GLY A 154 4.77 3.87 14.83
C GLY A 154 5.97 4.82 14.74
N MET A 155 6.56 4.96 13.55
CA MET A 155 7.69 5.87 13.33
C MET A 155 7.32 7.35 13.53
N ALA A 156 6.09 7.75 13.23
CA ALA A 156 5.62 9.12 13.49
C ALA A 156 5.59 9.43 14.98
N VAL A 157 5.27 8.45 15.82
CA VAL A 157 5.31 8.58 17.27
C VAL A 157 6.74 8.66 17.78
N ASP A 158 7.65 7.83 17.29
CA ASP A 158 9.05 7.82 17.69
C ASP A 158 9.72 9.18 17.51
N ALA A 159 9.41 9.87 16.42
CA ALA A 159 9.90 11.22 16.19
C ALA A 159 9.46 12.20 17.29
N ASN A 160 8.20 12.14 17.72
CA ASN A 160 7.69 12.95 18.83
C ASN A 160 8.35 12.60 20.16
N VAL A 161 8.60 11.30 20.43
CA VAL A 161 9.30 10.81 21.62
C VAL A 161 10.71 11.41 21.69
N ILE A 162 11.45 11.39 20.59
CA ILE A 162 12.80 11.98 20.53
C ILE A 162 12.76 13.48 20.83
N ILE A 163 11.81 14.23 20.26
CA ILE A 163 11.66 15.66 20.54
C ILE A 163 11.37 15.91 22.01
N PHE A 164 10.42 15.19 22.59
CA PHE A 164 10.04 15.39 23.99
C PHE A 164 11.16 15.02 24.96
N ALA A 165 11.95 13.99 24.65
CA ALA A 165 13.15 13.66 25.42
C ALA A 165 14.15 14.83 25.40
N ARG A 166 14.43 15.42 24.23
CA ARG A 166 15.31 16.58 24.11
C ARG A 166 14.77 17.82 24.81
N ILE A 167 13.48 18.11 24.71
CA ILE A 167 12.85 19.22 25.45
C ILE A 167 13.01 19.01 26.96
N ARG A 168 12.83 17.78 27.45
CA ARG A 168 13.00 17.45 28.88
C ARG A 168 14.43 17.64 29.34
N GLU A 169 15.41 17.22 28.54
CA GLU A 169 16.84 17.47 28.82
C GLU A 169 17.13 18.97 28.95
N GLU A 170 16.64 19.79 28.00
CA GLU A 170 16.87 21.24 28.02
C GLU A 170 16.21 21.94 29.21
N ILE A 171 15.06 21.44 29.68
CA ILE A 171 14.42 21.92 30.93
C ILE A 171 15.22 21.53 32.15
N ALA A 172 15.77 20.30 32.18
CA ALA A 172 16.62 19.84 33.27
C ALA A 172 17.92 20.67 33.39
N ASP A 173 18.46 21.12 32.24
CA ASP A 173 19.61 22.04 32.16
C ASP A 173 19.26 23.47 32.59
N GLY A 174 18.02 23.74 33.05
CA GLY A 174 17.59 25.03 33.62
C GLY A 174 17.10 26.05 32.64
N LYS A 175 16.87 25.69 31.36
CA LYS A 175 16.30 26.60 30.36
C LYS A 175 14.81 26.86 30.60
N SER A 176 14.33 28.03 30.18
CA SER A 176 12.90 28.31 30.17
C SER A 176 12.16 27.35 29.21
N VAL A 177 10.89 27.04 29.51
CA VAL A 177 10.08 26.12 28.67
C VAL A 177 10.05 26.55 27.20
N ALA A 178 9.91 27.86 26.94
CA ALA A 178 9.91 28.38 25.57
C ALA A 178 11.23 28.12 24.85
N THR A 179 12.35 28.39 25.51
CA THR A 179 13.69 28.13 24.98
C THR A 179 13.95 26.65 24.84
N ALA A 180 13.49 25.83 25.79
CA ALA A 180 13.64 24.36 25.74
C ALA A 180 12.87 23.75 24.58
N ILE A 181 11.69 24.25 24.25
CA ILE A 181 10.95 23.83 23.06
C ILE A 181 11.78 24.12 21.81
N GLU A 182 12.24 25.36 21.61
CA GLU A 182 13.02 25.72 20.42
C GLU A 182 14.32 24.90 20.28
N THR A 183 15.10 24.82 21.35
CA THR A 183 16.39 24.09 21.34
C THR A 183 16.19 22.59 21.26
N GLY A 184 15.15 22.03 21.89
CA GLY A 184 14.81 20.62 21.82
C GLY A 184 14.45 20.17 20.39
N PHE A 185 13.59 20.95 19.70
CA PHE A 185 13.28 20.70 18.29
C PHE A 185 14.53 20.82 17.41
N ALA A 186 15.38 21.83 17.62
CA ALA A 186 16.60 22.01 16.85
C ALA A 186 17.58 20.84 17.02
N ARG A 187 17.77 20.35 18.24
CA ARG A 187 18.65 19.20 18.54
C ARG A 187 18.07 17.86 18.04
N ALA A 188 16.76 17.66 18.15
CA ALA A 188 16.11 16.44 17.69
C ALA A 188 16.13 16.30 16.16
N ARG A 189 16.18 17.42 15.42
CA ARG A 189 16.03 17.45 13.97
C ARG A 189 17.02 16.54 13.23
N SER A 190 18.30 16.56 13.59
CA SER A 190 19.32 15.74 12.93
C SER A 190 19.01 14.26 13.10
N ALA A 191 18.77 13.81 14.34
CA ALA A 191 18.49 12.39 14.61
C ALA A 191 17.22 11.89 13.89
N ILE A 192 16.17 12.73 13.82
CA ILE A 192 14.93 12.39 13.13
C ILE A 192 15.16 12.31 11.60
N LEU A 193 15.91 13.26 11.04
CA LEU A 193 16.23 13.26 9.62
C LEU A 193 17.06 12.03 9.23
N ASP A 194 18.12 11.75 9.99
CA ASP A 194 19.04 10.65 9.72
C ASP A 194 18.32 9.30 9.73
N GLY A 195 17.50 9.04 10.75
CA GLY A 195 16.72 7.81 10.86
C GLY A 195 15.67 7.65 9.73
N ASN A 196 14.95 8.73 9.43
CA ASN A 196 13.91 8.70 8.39
C ASN A 196 14.47 8.63 6.97
N ILE A 197 15.61 9.31 6.69
CA ILE A 197 16.28 9.23 5.38
C ILE A 197 16.76 7.80 5.13
N THR A 198 17.33 7.13 6.12
CA THR A 198 17.77 5.73 5.98
C THR A 198 16.59 4.82 5.59
N THR A 199 15.45 4.97 6.26
CA THR A 199 14.26 4.18 5.96
C THR A 199 13.65 4.57 4.60
N LEU A 200 13.70 5.85 4.23
CA LEU A 200 13.23 6.33 2.92
C LEU A 200 14.08 5.77 1.77
N ILE A 201 15.40 5.66 1.95
CA ILE A 201 16.30 5.00 0.98
C ILE A 201 15.89 3.52 0.81
N ALA A 202 15.65 2.79 1.91
CA ALA A 202 15.19 1.42 1.85
C ALA A 202 13.84 1.30 1.13
N ALA A 203 12.88 2.17 1.44
CA ALA A 203 11.60 2.22 0.76
C ALA A 203 11.75 2.54 -0.74
N ALA A 204 12.64 3.46 -1.12
CA ALA A 204 12.92 3.79 -2.51
C ALA A 204 13.50 2.58 -3.28
N VAL A 205 14.45 1.86 -2.70
CA VAL A 205 15.04 0.64 -3.31
C VAL A 205 13.94 -0.42 -3.50
N LEU A 206 13.09 -0.63 -2.49
CA LEU A 206 11.96 -1.56 -2.58
C LEU A 206 10.93 -1.11 -3.64
N GLY A 207 10.67 0.17 -3.76
CA GLY A 207 9.76 0.72 -4.77
C GLY A 207 10.28 0.62 -6.20
N LEU A 208 11.60 0.78 -6.40
CA LEU A 208 12.22 0.70 -7.72
C LEU A 208 12.46 -0.75 -8.19
N ARG A 209 12.84 -1.64 -7.27
CA ARG A 209 13.22 -3.03 -7.59
C ARG A 209 12.14 -4.05 -7.20
N GLY A 210 11.23 -3.68 -6.34
CA GLY A 210 10.13 -4.54 -5.91
C GLY A 210 9.10 -4.76 -7.01
N SER A 211 8.40 -5.88 -6.94
CA SER A 211 7.31 -6.23 -7.85
C SER A 211 5.98 -6.38 -7.09
N GLY A 212 4.88 -6.13 -7.78
CA GLY A 212 3.54 -6.38 -7.27
C GLY A 212 3.27 -5.74 -5.89
N THR A 213 2.95 -6.56 -4.91
CA THR A 213 2.54 -6.14 -3.56
C THR A 213 3.64 -5.44 -2.76
N VAL A 214 4.93 -5.77 -3.00
CA VAL A 214 6.08 -5.12 -2.34
C VAL A 214 6.18 -3.65 -2.73
N LYS A 215 5.87 -3.31 -3.98
CA LYS A 215 5.85 -1.93 -4.46
C LYS A 215 4.76 -1.11 -3.76
N GLY A 216 3.59 -1.72 -3.50
CA GLY A 216 2.52 -1.09 -2.73
C GLY A 216 2.95 -0.76 -1.29
N PHE A 217 3.61 -1.70 -0.59
CA PHE A 217 4.21 -1.46 0.72
C PHE A 217 5.22 -0.31 0.70
N ALA A 218 6.14 -0.31 -0.27
CA ALA A 218 7.20 0.68 -0.36
C ALA A 218 6.65 2.10 -0.59
N SER A 219 5.64 2.25 -1.45
CA SER A 219 5.02 3.56 -1.74
C SER A 219 4.27 4.12 -0.53
N THR A 220 3.46 3.30 0.15
CA THR A 220 2.74 3.75 1.35
C THR A 220 3.67 4.07 2.51
N LEU A 221 4.75 3.28 2.69
CA LEU A 221 5.79 3.55 3.67
C LEU A 221 6.52 4.87 3.40
N ALA A 222 6.93 5.11 2.15
CA ALA A 222 7.62 6.34 1.77
C ALA A 222 6.75 7.59 2.01
N ILE A 223 5.48 7.55 1.60
CA ILE A 223 4.51 8.62 1.85
C ILE A 223 4.34 8.84 3.36
N GLY A 224 4.16 7.76 4.12
CA GLY A 224 4.04 7.83 5.57
C GLY A 224 5.23 8.50 6.23
N ILE A 225 6.47 8.15 5.84
CA ILE A 225 7.69 8.76 6.37
C ILE A 225 7.75 10.26 6.05
N ILE A 226 7.49 10.66 4.81
CA ILE A 226 7.54 12.07 4.40
C ILE A 226 6.50 12.88 5.20
N LEU A 227 5.28 12.38 5.32
CA LEU A 227 4.23 13.04 6.08
C LEU A 227 4.50 13.06 7.59
N SER A 228 5.12 12.00 8.15
CA SER A 228 5.50 11.99 9.57
C SER A 228 6.57 13.01 9.89
N MET A 229 7.57 13.18 9.02
CA MET A 229 8.59 14.22 9.16
C MET A 229 7.97 15.61 9.12
N PHE A 230 7.07 15.86 8.16
CA PHE A 230 6.35 17.14 8.07
C PHE A 230 5.51 17.39 9.33
N THR A 231 4.71 16.43 9.75
CA THR A 231 3.83 16.56 10.91
C THR A 231 4.64 16.77 12.19
N CYS A 232 5.70 16.01 12.37
CA CYS A 232 6.55 16.13 13.55
C CYS A 232 7.26 17.47 13.62
N MET A 233 7.86 17.94 12.53
CA MET A 233 8.68 19.17 12.54
C MET A 233 7.86 20.45 12.47
N VAL A 234 6.69 20.42 11.82
CA VAL A 234 5.85 21.60 11.61
C VAL A 234 4.64 21.57 12.53
N VAL A 235 3.79 20.55 12.41
CA VAL A 235 2.50 20.52 13.12
C VAL A 235 2.72 20.39 14.63
N THR A 236 3.56 19.43 15.06
CA THR A 236 3.84 19.26 16.50
C THR A 236 4.49 20.50 17.08
N LYS A 237 5.39 21.17 16.37
CA LYS A 237 6.02 22.42 16.81
C LYS A 237 5.00 23.53 17.02
N VAL A 238 4.12 23.74 16.03
CA VAL A 238 3.06 24.74 16.11
C VAL A 238 2.10 24.45 17.27
N LEU A 239 1.68 23.20 17.42
CA LEU A 239 0.80 22.79 18.52
C LEU A 239 1.46 22.99 19.89
N MET A 240 2.73 22.68 20.04
CA MET A 240 3.48 22.91 21.29
C MET A 240 3.54 24.40 21.64
N HIS A 241 3.80 25.28 20.66
CA HIS A 241 3.79 26.72 20.88
C HIS A 241 2.38 27.24 21.21
N ALA A 242 1.34 26.73 20.54
CA ALA A 242 -0.04 27.11 20.82
C ALA A 242 -0.45 26.73 22.26
N VAL A 243 -0.16 25.52 22.69
CA VAL A 243 -0.44 25.06 24.05
C VAL A 243 0.34 25.87 25.11
N TYR A 244 1.59 26.22 24.81
CA TYR A 244 2.38 27.10 25.68
C TYR A 244 1.78 28.52 25.77
N ALA A 245 1.31 29.08 24.63
CA ALA A 245 0.71 30.42 24.56
C ALA A 245 -0.63 30.51 25.31
N ILE A 246 -1.44 29.44 25.33
CA ILE A 246 -2.73 29.37 26.06
C ILE A 246 -2.49 29.36 27.61
N GLY A 247 -1.24 29.29 28.05
CA GLY A 247 -0.90 29.42 29.47
C GLY A 247 -1.02 28.12 30.26
N VAL A 248 -1.02 26.97 29.60
CA VAL A 248 -0.81 25.67 30.23
C VAL A 248 0.65 25.62 30.70
N ARG A 249 0.92 26.51 31.70
CA ARG A 249 2.25 26.69 32.28
C ARG A 249 2.62 25.45 33.07
N ALA A 250 3.71 24.80 32.69
CA ALA A 250 4.75 24.22 33.52
C ALA A 250 4.39 23.29 34.73
N VAL A 251 3.13 23.12 35.10
CA VAL A 251 2.78 22.25 36.25
C VAL A 251 3.14 20.78 35.96
N SER A 252 3.08 20.36 34.70
CA SER A 252 3.44 18.98 34.29
C SER A 252 4.95 18.75 34.19
N TYR A 253 5.75 19.79 33.98
CA TYR A 253 7.21 19.68 33.87
C TYR A 253 7.91 19.78 35.23
N THR A 254 7.28 20.43 36.24
CA THR A 254 7.86 20.63 37.58
C THR A 254 7.73 19.42 38.50
N HIS A 255 6.73 18.55 38.28
CA HIS A 255 6.60 17.32 39.06
C HIS A 255 7.75 16.33 38.84
N LEU A 256 8.41 16.38 37.70
CA LEU A 256 9.59 15.53 37.41
C LEU A 256 10.81 15.92 38.24
N ARG A 257 10.98 17.21 38.53
CA ARG A 257 12.07 17.71 39.38
C ARG A 257 11.92 17.29 40.85
N ALA A 258 10.72 17.09 41.33
CA ALA A 258 10.44 16.66 42.69
C ALA A 258 10.73 15.17 42.94
N HIS A 259 10.67 14.34 41.90
CA HIS A 259 10.94 12.91 42.03
C HIS A 259 12.43 12.58 41.96
N GLU A 260 13.23 13.30 41.17
CA GLU A 260 14.68 13.06 41.06
C GLU A 260 15.44 13.54 42.29
N THR A 261 15.01 14.65 42.92
CA THR A 261 15.62 15.13 44.17
C THR A 261 15.32 14.23 45.37
N ARG A 262 14.29 13.41 45.33
CA ARG A 262 13.98 12.45 46.41
C ARG A 262 14.69 11.11 46.27
N SER A 263 15.24 10.80 45.11
CA SER A 263 16.01 9.57 44.85
C SER A 263 17.50 9.72 45.15
N ASN A 264 17.99 10.95 45.32
CA ASN A 264 19.40 11.25 45.56
C ASN A 264 19.69 11.76 47.00
N LEU A 265 18.77 11.57 47.95
CA LEU A 265 18.93 11.71 49.41
C LEU A 265 18.72 10.34 50.07
#